data_501b2489c5bcbbfe53c87f0ab26da0c7
#
_entry.id   501b2489c5bcbbfe53c87f0ab26da0c7
#
_cell.length_a   1.000
_cell.length_b   1.000
_cell.length_c   1.000
_cell.angle_alpha   90.00
_cell.angle_beta   90.00
_cell.angle_gamma   90.00
#
_symmetry.space_group_name_H-M   'P 1'
#
loop_
_entity.id
_entity.type
_entity.pdbx_description
1 polymer ?
#
loop_
_entity_poly.entity_id
_entity_poly.type
_entity_poly.pdbx_seq_one_letter_code
_entity_poly.pdbx_strand_id
1 'polypeptide(L)'
;MLLTFGTAWAYELKSDGQIVANCHKHPASEFEKQLTGLDELQRVWEPLIDQLQVLNPRLELIFTVSPVRHLKDGLVENTRSKARLHLLVERLCARENCCYFEAYEIVLDQLRDYAYYKADGAHPNSKAIEAVWLIFQEQFMDKTTRQRIDEWSALQQLKAHRVLYPESREAKKFKSQILQKEKEFFSKYPQFKDSTRS
;
A
#
# COMPACT_ATOMS: atom_id res chain seq x y z
N MET A 1 -2.82 3.95 10.96
CA MET A 1 -2.49 2.68 10.25
C MET A 1 -3.15 2.70 8.88
N LEU A 2 -2.44 2.30 7.80
CA LEU A 2 -3.00 2.22 6.44
C LEU A 2 -3.37 0.77 6.11
N LEU A 3 -4.60 0.57 5.64
CA LEU A 3 -5.15 -0.74 5.27
C LEU A 3 -5.69 -0.71 3.83
N THR A 4 -5.17 -1.61 2.99
CA THR A 4 -5.56 -1.70 1.58
C THR A 4 -6.41 -2.93 1.32
N PHE A 5 -7.64 -2.73 0.85
CA PHE A 5 -8.52 -3.81 0.42
C PHE A 5 -8.28 -4.18 -1.04
N GLY A 6 -7.91 -5.43 -1.30
CA GLY A 6 -7.61 -5.94 -2.64
C GLY A 6 -8.84 -6.51 -3.35
N THR A 7 -9.52 -7.43 -2.69
CA THR A 7 -10.67 -8.17 -3.23
C THR A 7 -11.61 -8.59 -2.11
N ALA A 8 -12.90 -8.73 -2.43
CA ALA A 8 -13.91 -9.31 -1.55
C ALA A 8 -14.10 -10.83 -1.81
N TRP A 9 -13.28 -11.42 -2.70
CA TRP A 9 -13.24 -12.86 -2.87
C TRP A 9 -12.45 -13.52 -1.75
N ALA A 10 -13.05 -14.55 -1.13
CA ALA A 10 -12.44 -15.38 -0.12
C ALA A 10 -12.44 -16.86 -0.53
N TYR A 11 -11.62 -17.66 0.11
CA TYR A 11 -11.62 -19.11 -0.03
C TYR A 11 -12.08 -19.73 1.29
N GLU A 12 -13.05 -20.63 1.20
CA GLU A 12 -13.52 -21.41 2.32
C GLU A 12 -13.00 -22.85 2.18
N LEU A 13 -12.36 -23.37 3.22
CA LEU A 13 -11.90 -24.75 3.25
C LEU A 13 -13.11 -25.67 3.50
N LYS A 14 -13.40 -26.57 2.55
CA LYS A 14 -14.60 -27.44 2.59
C LYS A 14 -14.65 -28.39 3.77
N SER A 15 -13.49 -28.71 4.35
CA SER A 15 -13.39 -29.68 5.46
C SER A 15 -13.99 -29.16 6.77
N ASP A 16 -13.88 -27.85 7.04
CA ASP A 16 -14.23 -27.25 8.32
C ASP A 16 -14.91 -25.87 8.19
N GLY A 17 -15.10 -25.36 6.97
CA GLY A 17 -15.72 -24.06 6.71
C GLY A 17 -14.83 -22.86 7.05
N GLN A 18 -13.51 -23.06 7.28
CA GLN A 18 -12.62 -21.98 7.64
C GLN A 18 -12.31 -21.10 6.43
N ILE A 19 -12.45 -19.78 6.63
CA ILE A 19 -12.06 -18.78 5.63
C ILE A 19 -10.54 -18.61 5.65
N VAL A 20 -9.92 -18.72 4.48
CA VAL A 20 -8.47 -18.59 4.30
C VAL A 20 -8.12 -17.56 3.23
N ALA A 21 -6.96 -16.94 3.35
CA ALA A 21 -6.51 -15.90 2.42
C ALA A 21 -6.14 -16.45 1.03
N ASN A 22 -5.66 -17.69 0.96
CA ASN A 22 -5.30 -18.38 -0.29
C ASN A 22 -5.25 -19.90 -0.06
N CYS A 23 -5.09 -20.65 -1.14
CA CYS A 23 -5.09 -22.13 -1.07
C CYS A 23 -3.76 -22.73 -0.55
N HIS A 24 -2.72 -21.96 -0.22
CA HIS A 24 -1.45 -22.42 0.34
C HIS A 24 -0.80 -23.62 -0.38
N LYS A 25 -0.95 -23.71 -1.72
CA LYS A 25 -0.53 -24.84 -2.58
C LYS A 25 -1.34 -26.14 -2.40
N HIS A 26 -2.39 -26.15 -1.59
CA HIS A 26 -3.34 -27.26 -1.56
C HIS A 26 -4.17 -27.33 -2.85
N PRO A 27 -4.73 -28.47 -3.21
CA PRO A 27 -5.60 -28.60 -4.36
C PRO A 27 -6.79 -27.63 -4.32
N ALA A 28 -7.05 -26.91 -5.41
CA ALA A 28 -8.13 -25.97 -5.46
C ALA A 28 -9.51 -26.62 -5.21
N SER A 29 -9.64 -27.94 -5.43
CA SER A 29 -10.84 -28.71 -5.16
C SER A 29 -11.23 -28.79 -3.69
N GLU A 30 -10.28 -28.55 -2.77
CA GLU A 30 -10.51 -28.55 -1.32
C GLU A 30 -11.18 -27.25 -0.84
N PHE A 31 -11.24 -26.23 -1.70
CA PHE A 31 -11.78 -24.91 -1.34
C PHE A 31 -13.02 -24.59 -2.15
N GLU A 32 -13.88 -23.81 -1.53
CA GLU A 32 -14.95 -23.09 -2.22
C GLU A 32 -14.58 -21.61 -2.29
N LYS A 33 -14.61 -21.05 -3.49
CA LYS A 33 -14.35 -19.63 -3.70
C LYS A 33 -15.66 -18.89 -3.69
N GLN A 34 -15.80 -17.94 -2.78
CA GLN A 34 -17.02 -17.17 -2.62
C GLN A 34 -16.75 -15.65 -2.64
N LEU A 35 -17.70 -14.91 -3.16
CA LEU A 35 -17.68 -13.46 -3.12
C LEU A 35 -18.41 -13.00 -1.86
N THR A 36 -17.64 -12.66 -0.82
CA THR A 36 -18.13 -12.30 0.52
C THR A 36 -19.14 -11.15 0.46
N GLY A 37 -20.25 -11.31 1.17
CA GLY A 37 -21.31 -10.33 1.26
C GLY A 37 -20.88 -9.08 2.04
N LEU A 38 -21.51 -7.92 1.73
CA LEU A 38 -21.18 -6.67 2.39
C LEU A 38 -21.43 -6.74 3.91
N ASP A 39 -22.56 -7.30 4.33
CA ASP A 39 -22.91 -7.40 5.76
C ASP A 39 -22.01 -8.39 6.50
N GLU A 40 -21.48 -9.39 5.82
CA GLU A 40 -20.49 -10.31 6.37
C GLU A 40 -19.15 -9.61 6.55
N LEU A 41 -18.68 -8.89 5.54
CA LEU A 41 -17.46 -8.07 5.64
C LEU A 41 -17.57 -7.08 6.81
N GLN A 42 -18.69 -6.36 6.93
CA GLN A 42 -18.92 -5.42 8.02
C GLN A 42 -18.88 -6.10 9.38
N ARG A 43 -19.55 -7.24 9.52
CA ARG A 43 -19.63 -8.02 10.77
C ARG A 43 -18.26 -8.50 11.27
N VAL A 44 -17.30 -8.68 10.35
CA VAL A 44 -15.90 -9.04 10.69
C VAL A 44 -15.10 -7.80 11.03
N TRP A 45 -15.22 -6.73 10.24
CA TRP A 45 -14.35 -5.56 10.36
C TRP A 45 -14.71 -4.64 11.53
N GLU A 46 -15.98 -4.44 11.85
CA GLU A 46 -16.38 -3.54 12.95
C GLU A 46 -15.80 -3.98 14.31
N PRO A 47 -15.96 -5.25 14.75
CA PRO A 47 -15.37 -5.67 16.01
C PRO A 47 -13.83 -5.64 16.01
N LEU A 48 -13.20 -5.87 14.84
CA LEU A 48 -11.75 -5.79 14.74
C LEU A 48 -11.26 -4.35 14.95
N ILE A 49 -11.96 -3.35 14.40
CA ILE A 49 -11.65 -1.94 14.63
C ILE A 49 -11.82 -1.61 16.12
N ASP A 50 -12.89 -2.05 16.75
CA ASP A 50 -13.12 -1.85 18.19
C ASP A 50 -11.97 -2.41 19.04
N GLN A 51 -11.51 -3.62 18.74
CA GLN A 51 -10.36 -4.24 19.41
C GLN A 51 -9.06 -3.45 19.19
N LEU A 52 -8.81 -3.00 17.97
CA LEU A 52 -7.65 -2.18 17.66
C LEU A 52 -7.65 -0.84 18.41
N GLN A 53 -8.82 -0.24 18.59
CA GLN A 53 -8.98 1.00 19.34
C GLN A 53 -8.84 0.80 20.86
N VAL A 54 -9.25 -0.35 21.39
CA VAL A 54 -8.96 -0.71 22.78
C VAL A 54 -7.47 -0.83 23.02
N LEU A 55 -6.72 -1.42 22.08
CA LEU A 55 -5.26 -1.55 22.17
C LEU A 55 -4.53 -0.20 22.00
N ASN A 56 -5.05 0.66 21.16
CA ASN A 56 -4.51 2.00 20.94
C ASN A 56 -5.65 3.02 20.72
N PRO A 57 -6.12 3.70 21.76
CA PRO A 57 -7.21 4.68 21.66
C PRO A 57 -6.93 5.88 20.73
N ARG A 58 -5.67 6.12 20.39
CA ARG A 58 -5.26 7.18 19.45
C ARG A 58 -5.03 6.66 18.02
N LEU A 59 -5.42 5.42 17.74
CA LEU A 59 -5.23 4.84 16.42
C LEU A 59 -6.16 5.49 15.41
N GLU A 60 -5.56 6.06 14.38
CA GLU A 60 -6.24 6.50 13.16
C GLU A 60 -6.09 5.43 12.08
N LEU A 61 -7.18 5.11 11.39
CA LEU A 61 -7.23 4.13 10.32
C LEU A 61 -7.48 4.85 9.00
N ILE A 62 -6.60 4.60 8.04
CA ILE A 62 -6.75 5.04 6.66
C ILE A 62 -7.06 3.79 5.84
N PHE A 63 -8.25 3.73 5.27
CA PHE A 63 -8.64 2.66 4.35
C PHE A 63 -8.41 3.10 2.91
N THR A 64 -8.07 2.15 2.05
CA THR A 64 -8.01 2.37 0.61
C THR A 64 -8.42 1.10 -0.14
N VAL A 65 -9.01 1.27 -1.32
CA VAL A 65 -9.31 0.16 -2.23
C VAL A 65 -8.22 0.09 -3.29
N SER A 66 -7.62 -1.08 -3.45
CA SER A 66 -6.55 -1.30 -4.42
C SER A 66 -7.05 -1.12 -5.87
N PRO A 67 -6.37 -0.35 -6.72
CA PRO A 67 -6.69 -0.22 -8.14
C PRO A 67 -6.25 -1.45 -8.96
N VAL A 68 -5.52 -2.39 -8.39
CA VAL A 68 -5.12 -3.63 -9.07
C VAL A 68 -6.36 -4.43 -9.47
N ARG A 69 -6.41 -4.85 -10.74
CA ARG A 69 -7.52 -5.63 -11.29
C ARG A 69 -7.28 -7.12 -11.10
N HIS A 70 -8.26 -7.83 -10.56
CA HIS A 70 -8.27 -9.28 -10.44
C HIS A 70 -8.88 -9.91 -11.71
N LEU A 71 -8.09 -9.97 -12.78
CA LEU A 71 -8.55 -10.39 -14.12
C LEU A 71 -8.90 -11.87 -14.22
N LYS A 72 -8.38 -12.72 -13.31
CA LYS A 72 -8.63 -14.17 -13.31
C LYS A 72 -10.12 -14.52 -13.22
N ASP A 73 -10.90 -13.70 -12.54
CA ASP A 73 -12.33 -13.91 -12.34
C ASP A 73 -13.20 -13.15 -13.38
N GLY A 74 -12.55 -12.43 -14.28
CA GLY A 74 -13.20 -11.56 -15.25
C GLY A 74 -13.52 -10.16 -14.71
N LEU A 75 -13.73 -9.22 -15.63
CA LEU A 75 -13.90 -7.81 -15.30
C LEU A 75 -15.19 -7.55 -14.52
N VAL A 76 -16.27 -8.27 -14.80
CA VAL A 76 -17.56 -8.11 -14.10
C VAL A 76 -17.41 -8.49 -12.63
N GLU A 77 -16.78 -9.62 -12.36
CA GLU A 77 -16.57 -10.11 -10.99
C GLU A 77 -15.57 -9.25 -10.23
N ASN A 78 -14.54 -8.74 -10.90
CA ASN A 78 -13.65 -7.73 -10.32
C ASN A 78 -14.45 -6.48 -9.91
N THR A 79 -15.33 -5.96 -10.78
CA THR A 79 -16.13 -4.77 -10.47
C THR A 79 -17.09 -5.03 -9.30
N ARG A 80 -17.76 -6.18 -9.26
CA ARG A 80 -18.64 -6.58 -8.14
C ARG A 80 -17.90 -6.67 -6.81
N SER A 81 -16.67 -7.22 -6.85
CA SER A 81 -15.79 -7.29 -5.68
C SER A 81 -15.41 -5.89 -5.20
N LYS A 82 -14.95 -5.01 -6.10
CA LYS A 82 -14.56 -3.63 -5.75
C LYS A 82 -15.74 -2.82 -5.20
N ALA A 83 -16.92 -2.95 -5.79
CA ALA A 83 -18.13 -2.27 -5.30
C ALA A 83 -18.45 -2.62 -3.83
N ARG A 84 -18.30 -3.89 -3.43
CA ARG A 84 -18.49 -4.30 -2.03
C ARG A 84 -17.45 -3.68 -1.10
N LEU A 85 -16.19 -3.60 -1.54
CA LEU A 85 -15.12 -2.99 -0.76
C LEU A 85 -15.32 -1.47 -0.59
N HIS A 86 -15.80 -0.76 -1.62
CA HIS A 86 -16.14 0.65 -1.49
C HIS A 86 -17.28 0.89 -0.50
N LEU A 87 -18.36 0.10 -0.59
CA LEU A 87 -19.47 0.17 0.35
C LEU A 87 -19.03 -0.20 1.78
N LEU A 88 -18.14 -1.18 1.94
CA LEU A 88 -17.56 -1.50 3.25
C LEU A 88 -16.80 -0.29 3.80
N VAL A 89 -15.89 0.29 3.01
CA VAL A 89 -15.10 1.44 3.45
C VAL A 89 -15.98 2.63 3.81
N GLU A 90 -17.03 2.92 3.05
CA GLU A 90 -18.02 3.94 3.36
C GLU A 90 -18.61 3.71 4.77
N ARG A 91 -19.05 2.48 5.08
CA ARG A 91 -19.59 2.13 6.41
C ARG A 91 -18.54 2.28 7.52
N LEU A 92 -17.31 1.80 7.28
CA LEU A 92 -16.24 1.89 8.28
C LEU A 92 -15.80 3.34 8.54
N CYS A 93 -15.79 4.18 7.51
CA CYS A 93 -15.44 5.60 7.61
C CYS A 93 -16.56 6.49 8.20
N ALA A 94 -17.70 5.92 8.58
CA ALA A 94 -18.66 6.63 9.43
C ALA A 94 -18.14 6.85 10.87
N ARG A 95 -17.02 6.23 11.24
CA ARG A 95 -16.34 6.39 12.53
C ARG A 95 -15.34 7.55 12.47
N GLU A 96 -15.24 8.36 13.53
CA GLU A 96 -14.41 9.59 13.58
C GLU A 96 -12.92 9.35 13.32
N ASN A 97 -12.38 8.20 13.71
CA ASN A 97 -10.95 7.87 13.57
C ASN A 97 -10.65 7.01 12.32
N CYS A 98 -11.58 6.91 11.40
CA CYS A 98 -11.45 6.20 10.13
C CYS A 98 -11.63 7.16 8.97
N CYS A 99 -10.76 7.07 7.97
CA CYS A 99 -10.89 7.85 6.74
C CYS A 99 -10.54 7.00 5.51
N TYR A 100 -10.95 7.48 4.36
CA TYR A 100 -10.67 6.86 3.06
C TYR A 100 -9.60 7.64 2.30
N PHE A 101 -8.65 6.91 1.71
CA PHE A 101 -7.73 7.44 0.73
C PHE A 101 -8.07 6.85 -0.64
N GLU A 102 -8.37 7.70 -1.59
CA GLU A 102 -8.96 7.42 -2.89
C GLU A 102 -7.96 6.85 -3.93
N ALA A 103 -7.08 5.91 -3.53
CA ALA A 103 -6.09 5.33 -4.44
C ALA A 103 -6.71 4.64 -5.67
N TYR A 104 -7.91 4.08 -5.53
CA TYR A 104 -8.65 3.45 -6.62
C TYR A 104 -9.06 4.51 -7.66
N GLU A 105 -9.69 5.59 -7.24
CA GLU A 105 -10.19 6.67 -8.10
C GLU A 105 -9.04 7.45 -8.74
N ILE A 106 -7.95 7.68 -8.00
CA ILE A 106 -6.76 8.32 -8.58
C ILE A 106 -6.28 7.54 -9.82
N VAL A 107 -6.15 6.23 -9.73
CA VAL A 107 -5.63 5.43 -10.85
C VAL A 107 -6.67 5.25 -11.96
N LEU A 108 -7.95 5.02 -11.63
CA LEU A 108 -8.97 4.72 -12.62
C LEU A 108 -9.57 5.96 -13.28
N ASP A 109 -9.65 7.07 -12.55
CA ASP A 109 -10.36 8.27 -13.01
C ASP A 109 -9.44 9.46 -13.28
N GLN A 110 -8.49 9.76 -12.41
CA GLN A 110 -7.57 10.89 -12.63
C GLN A 110 -6.47 10.54 -13.64
N LEU A 111 -5.83 9.37 -13.51
CA LEU A 111 -4.77 8.94 -14.43
C LEU A 111 -5.29 8.31 -15.72
N ARG A 112 -6.41 7.70 -15.71
CA ARG A 112 -7.33 7.28 -16.77
C ARG A 112 -6.74 6.78 -18.11
N ASP A 113 -5.45 6.43 -18.14
CA ASP A 113 -4.75 6.00 -19.34
C ASP A 113 -4.04 4.66 -19.10
N TYR A 114 -4.07 3.78 -20.07
CA TYR A 114 -3.31 2.52 -20.03
C TYR A 114 -1.79 2.73 -19.92
N ALA A 115 -1.27 3.92 -20.27
CA ALA A 115 0.11 4.30 -20.01
C ALA A 115 0.53 4.26 -18.54
N TYR A 116 -0.43 4.24 -17.61
CA TYR A 116 -0.23 4.11 -16.17
C TYR A 116 -0.31 2.66 -15.65
N TYR A 117 -0.54 1.70 -16.54
CA TYR A 117 -0.54 0.28 -16.21
C TYR A 117 0.73 -0.41 -16.72
N LYS A 118 1.09 -1.53 -16.09
CA LYS A 118 2.08 -2.46 -16.62
C LYS A 118 1.53 -3.14 -17.87
N ALA A 119 2.40 -3.87 -18.59
CA ALA A 119 2.02 -4.61 -19.79
C ALA A 119 0.88 -5.63 -19.58
N ASP A 120 0.64 -6.05 -18.34
CA ASP A 120 -0.46 -6.95 -17.97
C ASP A 120 -1.84 -6.28 -17.93
N GLY A 121 -1.91 -4.96 -18.04
CA GLY A 121 -3.14 -4.18 -17.97
C GLY A 121 -3.89 -4.25 -16.62
N ALA A 122 -3.28 -4.86 -15.60
CA ALA A 122 -3.88 -5.09 -14.30
C ALA A 122 -3.21 -4.30 -13.18
N HIS A 123 -1.89 -4.23 -13.18
CA HIS A 123 -1.10 -3.57 -12.15
C HIS A 123 -0.70 -2.16 -12.56
N PRO A 124 -0.87 -1.16 -11.67
CA PRO A 124 -0.28 0.16 -11.87
C PRO A 124 1.24 0.07 -12.05
N ASN A 125 1.79 0.89 -12.93
CA ASN A 125 3.24 0.98 -13.14
C ASN A 125 3.88 2.01 -12.17
N SER A 126 5.20 2.21 -12.27
CA SER A 126 5.94 3.11 -11.39
C SER A 126 5.43 4.55 -11.44
N LYS A 127 5.00 5.06 -12.60
CA LYS A 127 4.46 6.42 -12.74
C LYS A 127 3.15 6.60 -11.97
N ALA A 128 2.26 5.59 -12.06
CA ALA A 128 1.02 5.60 -11.29
C ALA A 128 1.28 5.51 -9.78
N ILE A 129 2.21 4.65 -9.36
CA ILE A 129 2.59 4.50 -7.95
C ILE A 129 3.15 5.82 -7.40
N GLU A 130 4.00 6.50 -8.17
CA GLU A 130 4.57 7.79 -7.79
C GLU A 130 3.48 8.87 -7.66
N ALA A 131 2.56 8.96 -8.62
CA ALA A 131 1.45 9.92 -8.57
C ALA A 131 0.55 9.69 -7.33
N VAL A 132 0.16 8.44 -7.07
CA VAL A 132 -0.63 8.08 -5.87
C VAL A 132 0.14 8.42 -4.59
N TRP A 133 1.46 8.15 -4.56
CA TRP A 133 2.30 8.45 -3.40
C TRP A 133 2.41 9.95 -3.12
N LEU A 134 2.54 10.78 -4.16
CA LEU A 134 2.59 12.24 -4.00
C LEU A 134 1.28 12.79 -3.44
N ILE A 135 0.13 12.34 -3.94
CA ILE A 135 -1.19 12.72 -3.43
C ILE A 135 -1.35 12.26 -1.98
N PHE A 136 -0.94 11.03 -1.65
CA PHE A 136 -0.97 10.54 -0.27
C PHE A 136 -0.14 11.42 0.68
N GLN A 137 1.06 11.84 0.26
CA GLN A 137 1.90 12.74 1.05
C GLN A 137 1.23 14.10 1.27
N GLU A 138 0.56 14.65 0.24
CA GLU A 138 -0.13 15.94 0.34
C GLU A 138 -1.29 15.90 1.33
N GLN A 139 -2.05 14.79 1.36
CA GLN A 139 -3.23 14.65 2.21
C GLN A 139 -2.89 14.30 3.67
N PHE A 140 -1.89 13.45 3.89
CA PHE A 140 -1.65 12.83 5.20
C PHE A 140 -0.34 13.22 5.88
N MET A 141 0.53 13.99 5.22
CA MET A 141 1.84 14.34 5.78
C MET A 141 2.04 15.85 5.84
N ASP A 142 2.52 16.31 6.97
CA ASP A 142 2.91 17.70 7.13
C ASP A 142 4.14 18.06 6.26
N LYS A 143 4.35 19.36 6.07
CA LYS A 143 5.45 19.88 5.25
C LYS A 143 6.82 19.39 5.72
N THR A 144 7.02 19.26 7.03
CA THR A 144 8.29 18.83 7.61
C THR A 144 8.56 17.36 7.31
N THR A 145 7.53 16.52 7.41
CA THR A 145 7.62 15.09 7.05
C THR A 145 7.92 14.91 5.57
N ARG A 146 7.22 15.65 4.69
CA ARG A 146 7.49 15.61 3.25
C ARG A 146 8.93 16.01 2.92
N GLN A 147 9.44 17.09 3.52
CA GLN A 147 10.84 17.50 3.33
C GLN A 147 11.83 16.41 3.77
N ARG A 148 11.56 15.70 4.87
CA ARG A 148 12.41 14.57 5.32
C ARG A 148 12.41 13.42 4.31
N ILE A 149 11.24 13.12 3.73
CA ILE A 149 11.10 12.10 2.70
C ILE A 149 11.89 12.47 1.46
N ASP A 150 11.82 13.73 1.01
CA ASP A 150 12.58 14.21 -0.15
C ASP A 150 14.09 14.11 0.08
N GLU A 151 14.58 14.58 1.24
CA GLU A 151 16.00 14.50 1.59
C GLU A 151 16.48 13.03 1.66
N TRP A 152 15.67 12.13 2.24
CA TRP A 152 15.99 10.71 2.31
C TRP A 152 15.97 10.05 0.92
N SER A 153 14.96 10.34 0.11
CA SER A 153 14.83 9.80 -1.24
C SER A 153 15.99 10.22 -2.12
N ALA A 154 16.42 11.49 -2.05
CA ALA A 154 17.59 11.98 -2.76
C ALA A 154 18.88 11.25 -2.32
N LEU A 155 19.03 10.98 -1.02
CA LEU A 155 20.16 10.19 -0.52
C LEU A 155 20.13 8.74 -1.02
N GLN A 156 18.96 8.09 -1.02
CA GLN A 156 18.81 6.72 -1.54
C GLN A 156 19.10 6.64 -3.05
N GLN A 157 18.67 7.61 -3.83
CA GLN A 157 18.99 7.68 -5.27
C GLN A 157 20.51 7.80 -5.51
N LEU A 158 21.21 8.62 -4.73
CA LEU A 158 22.67 8.69 -4.81
C LEU A 158 23.33 7.36 -4.44
N LYS A 159 22.84 6.66 -3.41
CA LYS A 159 23.35 5.34 -2.98
C LYS A 159 23.09 4.25 -4.03
N ALA A 160 21.94 4.30 -4.71
CA ALA A 160 21.59 3.36 -5.75
C ALA A 160 22.33 3.58 -7.08
N HIS A 161 22.99 4.73 -7.25
CA HIS A 161 23.73 5.04 -8.47
C HIS A 161 24.89 4.06 -8.67
N ARG A 162 24.84 3.31 -9.79
CA ARG A 162 25.89 2.34 -10.15
C ARG A 162 27.13 3.06 -10.68
N VAL A 163 28.24 2.93 -9.98
CA VAL A 163 29.54 3.46 -10.42
C VAL A 163 30.18 2.45 -11.39
N LEU A 164 30.48 2.88 -12.62
CA LEU A 164 31.06 2.02 -13.66
C LEU A 164 32.52 1.64 -13.35
N TYR A 165 33.30 2.55 -12.76
CA TYR A 165 34.71 2.34 -12.44
C TYR A 165 34.94 2.58 -10.93
N PRO A 166 34.72 1.56 -10.07
CA PRO A 166 34.74 1.72 -8.60
C PRO A 166 36.08 2.20 -8.02
N GLU A 167 37.19 1.89 -8.70
CA GLU A 167 38.53 2.27 -8.25
C GLU A 167 39.00 3.63 -8.73
N SER A 168 38.22 4.31 -9.57
CA SER A 168 38.56 5.65 -10.06
C SER A 168 38.59 6.68 -8.92
N ARG A 169 39.35 7.75 -9.10
CA ARG A 169 39.41 8.88 -8.17
C ARG A 169 38.04 9.53 -7.98
N GLU A 170 37.29 9.64 -9.06
CA GLU A 170 35.93 10.17 -9.12
C GLU A 170 34.96 9.30 -8.31
N ALA A 171 35.04 7.97 -8.41
CA ALA A 171 34.25 7.04 -7.67
C ALA A 171 34.50 7.13 -6.17
N LYS A 172 35.78 7.24 -5.76
CA LYS A 172 36.17 7.41 -4.35
C LYS A 172 35.64 8.74 -3.78
N LYS A 173 35.73 9.83 -4.58
CA LYS A 173 35.16 11.13 -4.20
C LYS A 173 33.65 11.07 -4.08
N PHE A 174 32.96 10.44 -5.01
CA PHE A 174 31.49 10.26 -4.98
C PHE A 174 31.04 9.47 -3.75
N LYS A 175 31.71 8.36 -3.44
CA LYS A 175 31.44 7.57 -2.23
C LYS A 175 31.63 8.39 -0.94
N SER A 176 32.67 9.21 -0.87
CA SER A 176 32.91 10.11 0.26
C SER A 176 31.78 11.14 0.40
N GLN A 177 31.28 11.69 -0.71
CA GLN A 177 30.16 12.62 -0.70
C GLN A 177 28.86 11.96 -0.21
N ILE A 178 28.58 10.71 -0.61
CA ILE A 178 27.43 9.95 -0.11
C ILE A 178 27.53 9.77 1.41
N LEU A 179 28.69 9.33 1.91
CA LEU A 179 28.91 9.15 3.35
C LEU A 179 28.76 10.45 4.13
N GLN A 180 29.22 11.57 3.57
CA GLN A 180 29.05 12.88 4.20
C GLN A 180 27.58 13.29 4.28
N LYS A 181 26.83 13.16 3.17
CA LYS A 181 25.38 13.44 3.13
C LYS A 181 24.59 12.55 4.08
N GLU A 182 24.97 11.28 4.22
CA GLU A 182 24.36 10.37 5.16
C GLU A 182 24.59 10.78 6.61
N LYS A 183 25.81 11.21 6.95
CA LYS A 183 26.13 11.75 8.28
C LYS A 183 25.33 13.02 8.58
N GLU A 184 25.22 13.94 7.60
CA GLU A 184 24.43 15.16 7.71
C GLU A 184 22.95 14.86 7.95
N PHE A 185 22.37 13.91 7.19
CA PHE A 185 21.00 13.46 7.37
C PHE A 185 20.76 12.91 8.79
N PHE A 186 21.58 11.98 9.27
CA PHE A 186 21.42 11.41 10.61
C PHE A 186 21.81 12.37 11.74
N SER A 187 22.61 13.39 11.48
CA SER A 187 22.84 14.49 12.43
C SER A 187 21.60 15.37 12.56
N LYS A 188 20.93 15.62 11.44
CA LYS A 188 19.68 16.41 11.40
C LYS A 188 18.48 15.64 11.95
N TYR A 189 18.45 14.30 11.77
CA TYR A 189 17.35 13.41 12.12
C TYR A 189 17.84 12.18 12.91
N PRO A 190 18.32 12.35 14.15
CA PRO A 190 18.96 11.28 14.92
C PRO A 190 18.02 10.11 15.22
N GLN A 191 16.70 10.35 15.29
CA GLN A 191 15.68 9.33 15.54
C GLN A 191 15.61 8.23 14.47
N PHE A 192 16.15 8.45 13.25
CA PHE A 192 16.15 7.46 12.17
C PHE A 192 17.44 6.63 12.10
N LYS A 193 18.44 6.91 12.96
CA LYS A 193 19.74 6.24 12.91
C LYS A 193 19.64 4.74 13.25
N ASP A 194 18.73 4.36 14.14
CA ASP A 194 18.58 2.99 14.59
C ASP A 194 17.60 2.16 13.72
N SER A 195 16.72 2.83 12.97
CA SER A 195 15.73 2.16 12.09
C SER A 195 16.33 1.55 10.81
N THR A 196 17.58 1.87 10.49
CA THR A 196 18.26 1.40 9.27
C THR A 196 19.15 0.18 9.48
N ARG A 197 19.16 -0.39 10.71
CA ARG A 197 20.01 -1.53 11.09
C ARG A 197 19.29 -2.88 11.11
N SER A 198 18.01 -2.94 10.68
CA SER A 198 17.23 -4.17 10.55
C SER A 198 17.18 -4.71 9.12
#